data_de1eb0523ee70646aa5db832e237e27a
#
_entry.id   de1eb0523ee70646aa5db832e237e27a
#
_cell.length_a   1.000
_cell.length_b   1.000
_cell.length_c   1.000
_cell.angle_alpha   90.00
_cell.angle_beta   90.00
_cell.angle_gamma   90.00
#
_symmetry.space_group_name_H-M   'P 1'
#
loop_
_entity.id
_entity.type
_entity.pdbx_description
1 polymer ?
#
loop_
_entity_poly.entity_id
_entity_poly.type
_entity_poly.pdbx_seq_one_letter_code
_entity_poly.pdbx_strand_id
1 'polypeptide(L)'
;MFKYVNMNLKRLFVVIALTLFSVQGSASHLLGGEIIWKCKPNGKYQFTLVLYRDCGGIALGTGSQTIANNAGVAISAAYVSTTDVVPACYTGTTTCAGATSGTGKMQKYLYRSGDITLTGVPPVGGWNFTWNSCCRPGSISNTNTGGYLLRAVMYPY
;
A
#
# COMPACT_ATOMS: atom_id res chain seq x y z
N MET A 1 30.62 37.43 23.27
CA MET A 1 30.48 38.41 22.16
C MET A 1 29.66 37.76 21.07
N PHE A 2 28.33 37.89 21.07
CA PHE A 2 27.43 37.26 20.06
C PHE A 2 27.44 38.15 18.80
N LYS A 3 27.92 37.61 17.67
CA LYS A 3 27.79 38.28 16.40
C LYS A 3 26.33 38.17 15.94
N TYR A 4 25.61 39.27 15.92
CA TYR A 4 24.29 39.35 15.27
C TYR A 4 24.45 39.12 13.77
N VAL A 5 23.89 38.02 13.29
CA VAL A 5 23.79 37.75 11.85
C VAL A 5 22.70 38.70 11.30
N ASN A 6 23.15 39.72 10.60
CA ASN A 6 22.25 40.65 9.90
C ASN A 6 21.62 39.90 8.72
N MET A 7 20.50 39.26 8.93
CA MET A 7 19.79 38.50 7.91
C MET A 7 18.92 39.45 7.11
N ASN A 8 19.24 39.63 5.81
CA ASN A 8 18.44 40.46 4.90
C ASN A 8 16.99 39.94 4.87
N LEU A 9 16.02 40.86 4.92
CA LEU A 9 14.59 40.59 4.91
C LEU A 9 14.19 39.59 3.79
N LYS A 10 14.84 39.66 2.63
CA LYS A 10 14.68 38.72 1.51
C LYS A 10 15.10 37.30 1.87
N ARG A 11 16.20 37.13 2.63
CA ARG A 11 16.66 35.80 3.06
C ARG A 11 15.74 35.23 4.14
N LEU A 12 15.21 36.09 5.03
CA LEU A 12 14.21 35.67 6.03
C LEU A 12 12.93 35.19 5.35
N PHE A 13 12.45 35.89 4.33
CA PHE A 13 11.28 35.48 3.54
C PHE A 13 11.48 34.13 2.82
N VAL A 14 12.66 33.89 2.24
CA VAL A 14 13.00 32.61 1.59
C VAL A 14 13.04 31.46 2.60
N VAL A 15 13.61 31.68 3.78
CA VAL A 15 13.65 30.65 4.83
C VAL A 15 12.23 30.34 5.34
N ILE A 16 11.41 31.36 5.59
CA ILE A 16 10.01 31.18 5.99
C ILE A 16 9.20 30.46 4.88
N ALA A 17 9.39 30.85 3.62
CA ALA A 17 8.73 30.17 2.51
C ALA A 17 9.15 28.68 2.41
N LEU A 18 10.43 28.38 2.57
CA LEU A 18 10.93 26.99 2.57
C LEU A 18 10.42 26.16 3.76
N THR A 19 10.22 26.76 4.93
CA THR A 19 9.65 26.05 6.11
C THR A 19 8.15 25.84 5.99
N LEU A 20 7.43 26.68 5.26
CA LEU A 20 6.00 26.52 4.99
C LEU A 20 5.70 25.43 3.95
N PHE A 21 6.69 25.04 3.14
CA PHE A 21 6.62 23.91 2.20
C PHE A 21 7.12 22.58 2.80
N SER A 22 7.21 22.45 4.12
CA SER A 22 7.39 21.14 4.74
C SER A 22 6.18 20.28 4.38
N VAL A 23 6.34 19.46 3.33
CA VAL A 23 5.35 18.47 2.89
C VAL A 23 5.13 17.55 4.10
N GLN A 24 3.96 17.64 4.70
CA GLN A 24 3.55 16.68 5.70
C GLN A 24 3.46 15.33 5.00
N GLY A 25 4.47 14.49 5.20
CA GLY A 25 4.45 13.11 4.75
C GLY A 25 3.28 12.40 5.42
N SER A 26 2.17 12.34 4.71
CA SER A 26 1.00 11.64 5.18
C SER A 26 1.28 10.15 5.12
N ALA A 27 1.41 9.51 6.27
CA ALA A 27 1.52 8.06 6.35
C ALA A 27 0.22 7.43 5.82
N SER A 28 0.34 6.54 4.83
CA SER A 28 -0.81 5.74 4.40
C SER A 28 -1.18 4.80 5.55
N HIS A 29 -2.43 4.82 5.97
CA HIS A 29 -2.93 3.93 7.02
C HIS A 29 -3.28 2.56 6.42
N LEU A 30 -2.29 1.90 5.81
CA LEU A 30 -2.44 0.55 5.30
C LEU A 30 -2.51 -0.42 6.46
N LEU A 31 -3.58 -1.19 6.56
CA LEU A 31 -3.80 -2.18 7.62
C LEU A 31 -3.26 -3.56 7.26
N GLY A 32 -3.13 -3.85 5.97
CA GLY A 32 -2.63 -5.12 5.47
C GLY A 32 -3.10 -5.40 4.05
N GLY A 33 -2.90 -6.65 3.62
CA GLY A 33 -3.32 -7.09 2.30
C GLY A 33 -2.93 -8.51 2.01
N GLU A 34 -3.21 -8.95 0.80
CA GLU A 34 -2.89 -10.29 0.33
C GLU A 34 -2.60 -10.31 -1.17
N ILE A 35 -1.78 -11.25 -1.60
CA ILE A 35 -1.55 -11.57 -3.00
C ILE A 35 -2.13 -12.96 -3.26
N ILE A 36 -3.04 -13.05 -4.22
CA ILE A 36 -3.71 -14.28 -4.61
C ILE A 36 -3.44 -14.51 -6.09
N TRP A 37 -3.33 -15.76 -6.52
CA TRP A 37 -3.31 -16.11 -7.92
C TRP A 37 -4.35 -17.18 -8.25
N LYS A 38 -4.79 -17.16 -9.48
CA LYS A 38 -5.69 -18.17 -10.03
C LYS A 38 -5.09 -18.70 -11.33
N CYS A 39 -4.94 -20.02 -11.44
CA CYS A 39 -4.66 -20.69 -12.71
C CYS A 39 -5.94 -20.68 -13.55
N LYS A 40 -5.80 -20.30 -14.81
CA LYS A 40 -6.90 -20.28 -15.80
C LYS A 40 -6.86 -21.53 -16.66
N PRO A 41 -8.00 -21.90 -17.32
CA PRO A 41 -8.04 -23.06 -18.21
C PRO A 41 -7.04 -22.99 -19.37
N ASN A 42 -6.59 -21.80 -19.76
CA ASN A 42 -5.59 -21.60 -20.81
C ASN A 42 -4.14 -21.74 -20.33
N GLY A 43 -3.92 -22.24 -19.09
CA GLY A 43 -2.59 -22.40 -18.49
C GLY A 43 -1.92 -21.11 -18.03
N LYS A 44 -2.61 -19.98 -18.15
CA LYS A 44 -2.10 -18.68 -17.65
C LYS A 44 -2.56 -18.41 -16.22
N TYR A 45 -1.86 -17.50 -15.56
CA TYR A 45 -2.17 -17.10 -14.20
C TYR A 45 -2.72 -15.68 -14.18
N GLN A 46 -3.65 -15.41 -13.30
CA GLN A 46 -4.12 -14.06 -12.98
C GLN A 46 -3.84 -13.77 -11.52
N PHE A 47 -3.12 -12.68 -11.27
CA PHE A 47 -2.80 -12.22 -9.93
C PHE A 47 -3.80 -11.17 -9.47
N THR A 48 -4.16 -11.26 -8.20
CA THR A 48 -5.01 -10.29 -7.52
C THR A 48 -4.26 -9.78 -6.29
N LEU A 49 -4.12 -8.48 -6.18
CA LEU A 49 -3.61 -7.80 -5.00
C LEU A 49 -4.79 -7.15 -4.28
N VAL A 50 -4.98 -7.50 -3.03
CA VAL A 50 -5.97 -6.90 -2.14
C VAL A 50 -5.24 -6.10 -1.08
N LEU A 51 -5.62 -4.85 -0.90
CA LEU A 51 -5.07 -3.97 0.13
C LEU A 51 -6.20 -3.44 1.00
N TYR A 52 -5.97 -3.43 2.30
CA TYR A 52 -6.91 -2.88 3.29
C TYR A 52 -6.31 -1.61 3.89
N ARG A 53 -7.09 -0.54 3.92
CA ARG A 53 -6.71 0.69 4.60
C ARG A 53 -7.70 1.10 5.66
N ASP A 54 -7.25 1.83 6.68
CA ASP A 54 -8.10 2.55 7.61
C ASP A 54 -8.78 3.73 6.89
N CYS A 55 -10.09 3.87 7.05
CA CYS A 55 -10.87 4.95 6.44
C CYS A 55 -10.43 6.35 6.85
N GLY A 56 -9.91 6.51 8.07
CA GLY A 56 -9.36 7.79 8.55
C GLY A 56 -8.01 8.17 7.93
N GLY A 57 -7.39 7.25 7.17
CA GLY A 57 -6.12 7.48 6.51
C GLY A 57 -6.26 8.03 5.09
N ILE A 58 -5.10 8.25 4.45
CA ILE A 58 -5.05 8.67 3.05
C ILE A 58 -5.55 7.55 2.15
N ALA A 59 -6.32 7.90 1.13
CA ALA A 59 -6.77 6.96 0.10
C ALA A 59 -5.56 6.35 -0.64
N LEU A 60 -5.63 5.05 -0.90
CA LEU A 60 -4.65 4.39 -1.77
C LEU A 60 -4.86 4.86 -3.22
N GLY A 61 -3.76 4.92 -3.97
CA GLY A 61 -3.82 5.31 -5.38
C GLY A 61 -4.60 4.30 -6.24
N THR A 62 -5.30 4.81 -7.23
CA THR A 62 -6.00 4.00 -8.24
C THR A 62 -5.12 3.65 -9.46
N GLY A 63 -3.84 3.98 -9.41
CA GLY A 63 -2.86 3.55 -10.41
C GLY A 63 -2.55 2.05 -10.29
N SER A 64 -1.98 1.48 -11.36
CA SER A 64 -1.55 0.09 -11.36
C SER A 64 -0.47 -0.17 -10.30
N GLN A 65 -0.53 -1.35 -9.69
CA GLN A 65 0.44 -1.83 -8.71
C GLN A 65 1.35 -2.89 -9.33
N THR A 66 2.64 -2.81 -9.02
CA THR A 66 3.62 -3.81 -9.48
C THR A 66 3.76 -4.91 -8.44
N ILE A 67 3.63 -6.16 -8.86
CA ILE A 67 3.96 -7.33 -8.04
C ILE A 67 5.34 -7.83 -8.46
N ALA A 68 6.34 -7.60 -7.61
CA ALA A 68 7.70 -8.09 -7.84
C ALA A 68 7.75 -9.61 -7.68
N ASN A 69 8.64 -10.27 -8.41
CA ASN A 69 8.75 -11.73 -8.36
C ASN A 69 10.13 -12.20 -8.82
N ASN A 70 10.47 -13.45 -8.49
CA ASN A 70 11.66 -14.14 -8.94
C ASN A 70 11.41 -15.08 -10.12
N ALA A 71 10.20 -15.10 -10.69
CA ALA A 71 9.88 -15.84 -11.91
C ALA A 71 10.31 -15.10 -13.19
N GLY A 72 10.84 -13.88 -13.06
CA GLY A 72 11.37 -13.09 -14.18
C GLY A 72 10.32 -12.49 -15.10
N VAL A 73 9.07 -12.36 -14.66
CA VAL A 73 7.97 -11.82 -15.47
C VAL A 73 7.47 -10.49 -14.90
N ALA A 74 7.06 -9.58 -15.76
CA ALA A 74 6.43 -8.32 -15.33
C ALA A 74 4.97 -8.57 -14.96
N ILE A 75 4.59 -8.24 -13.71
CA ILE A 75 3.21 -8.34 -13.24
C ILE A 75 2.74 -6.96 -12.81
N SER A 76 1.86 -6.38 -13.61
CA SER A 76 1.16 -5.14 -13.31
C SER A 76 -0.30 -5.44 -13.04
N ALA A 77 -0.77 -5.09 -11.84
CA ALA A 77 -2.14 -5.26 -11.41
C ALA A 77 -2.87 -3.91 -11.49
N ALA A 78 -3.80 -3.79 -12.42
CA ALA A 78 -4.63 -2.60 -12.59
C ALA A 78 -5.67 -2.48 -11.47
N TYR A 79 -6.00 -1.26 -11.09
CA TYR A 79 -7.10 -0.99 -10.16
C TYR A 79 -8.44 -1.51 -10.71
N VAL A 80 -9.21 -2.16 -9.86
CA VAL A 80 -10.54 -2.70 -10.20
C VAL A 80 -11.64 -1.98 -9.43
N SER A 81 -11.52 -1.93 -8.10
CA SER A 81 -12.58 -1.37 -7.25
C SER A 81 -12.08 -1.02 -5.85
N THR A 82 -12.84 -0.16 -5.21
CA THR A 82 -12.77 0.09 -3.76
C THR A 82 -14.12 -0.23 -3.14
N THR A 83 -14.11 -0.91 -2.00
CA THR A 83 -15.33 -1.29 -1.28
C THR A 83 -15.13 -1.02 0.21
N ASP A 84 -16.10 -0.39 0.84
CA ASP A 84 -16.10 -0.22 2.29
C ASP A 84 -16.36 -1.57 2.96
N VAL A 85 -15.55 -1.90 3.96
CA VAL A 85 -15.63 -3.16 4.71
C VAL A 85 -15.84 -2.82 6.19
N VAL A 86 -16.87 -3.41 6.75
CA VAL A 86 -17.17 -3.28 8.18
C VAL A 86 -17.33 -4.66 8.80
N PRO A 87 -16.90 -4.85 10.04
CA PRO A 87 -17.18 -6.08 10.77
C PRO A 87 -18.69 -6.34 10.86
N ALA A 88 -19.10 -7.60 10.77
CA ALA A 88 -20.51 -7.99 10.84
C ALA A 88 -21.22 -7.58 12.15
N CYS A 89 -20.45 -7.39 13.23
CA CYS A 89 -20.94 -6.93 14.52
C CYS A 89 -21.01 -5.39 14.68
N TYR A 90 -20.66 -4.64 13.62
CA TYR A 90 -20.65 -3.18 13.68
C TYR A 90 -22.05 -2.62 13.42
N THR A 91 -22.58 -1.83 14.35
CA THR A 91 -23.94 -1.24 14.30
C THR A 91 -23.98 0.21 13.78
N GLY A 92 -22.83 0.81 13.49
CA GLY A 92 -22.72 2.18 13.00
C GLY A 92 -22.83 2.32 11.48
N THR A 93 -22.55 3.53 10.97
CA THR A 93 -22.51 3.79 9.52
C THR A 93 -21.38 2.99 8.84
N THR A 94 -21.70 2.36 7.72
CA THR A 94 -20.77 1.45 7.01
C THR A 94 -19.83 2.15 6.03
N THR A 95 -19.99 3.44 5.82
CA THR A 95 -19.18 4.20 4.85
C THR A 95 -17.95 4.84 5.48
N CYS A 96 -16.92 5.03 4.69
CA CYS A 96 -15.72 5.79 5.08
C CYS A 96 -15.97 7.29 5.24
N ALA A 97 -17.12 7.81 4.81
CA ALA A 97 -17.46 9.22 4.93
C ALA A 97 -17.39 9.68 6.40
N GLY A 98 -16.59 10.70 6.68
CA GLY A 98 -16.43 11.26 8.02
C GLY A 98 -15.73 10.34 9.03
N ALA A 99 -15.13 9.23 8.59
CA ALA A 99 -14.40 8.34 9.49
C ALA A 99 -13.09 9.00 9.96
N THR A 100 -12.80 8.85 11.25
CA THR A 100 -11.51 9.16 11.84
C THR A 100 -10.68 7.88 11.97
N SER A 101 -9.36 8.01 12.02
CA SER A 101 -8.45 6.86 12.18
C SER A 101 -8.77 6.09 13.47
N GLY A 102 -8.65 4.77 13.41
CA GLY A 102 -8.90 3.89 14.55
C GLY A 102 -10.38 3.59 14.83
N THR A 103 -11.32 4.03 13.99
CA THR A 103 -12.77 3.73 14.17
C THR A 103 -13.17 2.31 13.77
N GLY A 104 -12.22 1.49 13.31
CA GLY A 104 -12.50 0.12 12.83
C GLY A 104 -13.12 0.05 11.44
N LYS A 105 -13.34 1.19 10.79
CA LYS A 105 -13.83 1.24 9.40
C LYS A 105 -12.66 1.07 8.44
N MET A 106 -12.83 0.19 7.47
CA MET A 106 -11.81 -0.16 6.49
C MET A 106 -12.32 -0.04 5.08
N GLN A 107 -11.41 0.22 4.15
CA GLN A 107 -11.63 0.06 2.72
C GLN A 107 -10.76 -1.05 2.17
N LYS A 108 -11.37 -1.88 1.33
CA LYS A 108 -10.72 -2.89 0.52
C LYS A 108 -10.49 -2.34 -0.87
N TYR A 109 -9.24 -2.28 -1.30
CA TYR A 109 -8.82 -1.97 -2.65
C TYR A 109 -8.48 -3.26 -3.38
N LEU A 110 -9.03 -3.43 -4.57
CA LEU A 110 -8.79 -4.59 -5.42
C LEU A 110 -8.03 -4.16 -6.67
N TYR A 111 -6.91 -4.85 -6.91
CA TYR A 111 -6.13 -4.71 -8.13
C TYR A 111 -5.98 -6.08 -8.78
N ARG A 112 -5.98 -6.14 -10.11
CA ARG A 112 -5.92 -7.40 -10.85
C ARG A 112 -5.01 -7.29 -12.06
N SER A 113 -4.18 -8.31 -12.28
CA SER A 113 -3.35 -8.39 -13.49
C SER A 113 -4.15 -8.87 -14.69
N GLY A 114 -3.63 -8.65 -15.87
CA GLY A 114 -3.98 -9.45 -17.04
C GLY A 114 -3.54 -10.91 -16.88
N ASP A 115 -3.61 -11.64 -17.97
CA ASP A 115 -3.13 -13.03 -18.05
C ASP A 115 -1.60 -13.05 -18.11
N ILE A 116 -0.99 -13.76 -17.16
CA ILE A 116 0.47 -13.90 -17.02
C ILE A 116 0.86 -15.32 -17.38
N THR A 117 1.83 -15.46 -18.26
CA THR A 117 2.47 -16.74 -18.55
C THR A 117 3.68 -16.90 -17.64
N LEU A 118 3.69 -17.93 -16.80
CA LEU A 118 4.85 -18.36 -16.04
C LEU A 118 5.51 -19.51 -16.79
N THR A 119 6.81 -19.40 -17.07
CA THR A 119 7.57 -20.41 -17.82
C THR A 119 8.51 -21.15 -16.88
N GLY A 120 8.63 -22.48 -17.09
CA GLY A 120 9.50 -23.34 -16.29
C GLY A 120 8.80 -23.87 -15.04
N VAL A 121 9.60 -24.39 -14.14
CA VAL A 121 9.16 -24.99 -12.86
C VAL A 121 9.65 -24.10 -11.72
N PRO A 122 8.83 -23.85 -10.69
CA PRO A 122 9.29 -23.14 -9.51
C PRO A 122 10.52 -23.81 -8.90
N PRO A 123 11.52 -23.05 -8.43
CA PRO A 123 12.65 -23.60 -7.69
C PRO A 123 12.17 -24.23 -6.37
N VAL A 124 13.04 -24.97 -5.70
CA VAL A 124 12.71 -25.63 -4.40
C VAL A 124 12.15 -24.65 -3.37
N GLY A 125 12.63 -23.40 -3.36
CA GLY A 125 12.09 -22.32 -2.50
C GLY A 125 10.83 -21.64 -3.02
N GLY A 126 10.29 -22.10 -4.15
CA GLY A 126 9.12 -21.55 -4.80
C GLY A 126 9.37 -20.25 -5.58
N TRP A 127 8.44 -19.90 -6.44
CA TRP A 127 8.33 -18.54 -6.96
C TRP A 127 7.72 -17.64 -5.90
N ASN A 128 8.40 -16.55 -5.62
CA ASN A 128 7.98 -15.56 -4.64
C ASN A 128 7.35 -14.38 -5.37
N PHE A 129 6.16 -14.00 -4.97
CA PHE A 129 5.45 -12.82 -5.44
C PHE A 129 5.34 -11.85 -4.28
N THR A 130 5.84 -10.62 -4.45
CA THR A 130 5.92 -9.66 -3.35
C THR A 130 5.35 -8.31 -3.76
N TRP A 131 4.75 -7.64 -2.81
CA TRP A 131 4.37 -6.24 -2.90
C TRP A 131 4.77 -5.54 -1.61
N ASN A 132 5.35 -4.37 -1.72
CA ASN A 132 5.80 -3.61 -0.56
C ASN A 132 5.25 -2.18 -0.61
N SER A 133 5.08 -1.60 0.55
CA SER A 133 4.76 -0.19 0.74
C SER A 133 5.43 0.32 2.01
N CYS A 134 5.74 1.64 2.03
CA CYS A 134 6.14 2.29 3.27
C CYS A 134 4.94 2.47 4.21
N CYS A 135 5.21 2.87 5.37
CA CYS A 135 4.31 3.69 6.19
C CYS A 135 3.16 2.91 6.81
N ARG A 136 3.50 2.11 7.83
CA ARG A 136 2.52 1.53 8.75
C ARG A 136 1.83 2.64 9.56
N PRO A 137 0.55 2.45 9.94
CA PRO A 137 -0.11 3.33 10.89
C PRO A 137 0.65 3.39 12.22
N GLY A 138 0.86 4.58 12.75
CA GLY A 138 1.49 4.75 14.07
C GLY A 138 0.65 4.18 15.24
N SER A 139 -0.61 3.81 14.98
CA SER A 139 -1.49 3.15 15.95
C SER A 139 -1.13 1.67 16.21
N ILE A 140 -0.28 1.07 15.37
CA ILE A 140 0.21 -0.30 15.59
C ILE A 140 1.42 -0.22 16.52
N SER A 141 1.22 -0.48 17.81
CA SER A 141 2.23 -0.30 18.86
C SER A 141 3.15 -1.51 19.06
N ASN A 142 2.80 -2.67 18.52
CA ASN A 142 3.53 -3.93 18.73
C ASN A 142 4.55 -4.27 17.63
N THR A 143 4.80 -3.34 16.71
CA THR A 143 5.78 -3.50 15.64
C THR A 143 6.61 -2.24 15.49
N ASN A 144 7.86 -2.38 15.03
CA ASN A 144 8.69 -1.23 14.67
C ASN A 144 8.05 -0.43 13.52
N THR A 145 8.32 0.87 13.49
CA THR A 145 7.98 1.74 12.36
C THR A 145 8.68 1.21 11.11
N GLY A 146 7.93 0.60 10.23
CA GLY A 146 8.46 -0.01 9.00
C GLY A 146 7.40 -0.06 7.91
N GLY A 147 7.80 -0.55 6.75
CA GLY A 147 6.89 -0.80 5.64
C GLY A 147 6.11 -2.10 5.80
N TYR A 148 5.19 -2.33 4.88
CA TYR A 148 4.53 -3.61 4.66
C TYR A 148 5.26 -4.39 3.57
N LEU A 149 5.42 -5.68 3.80
CA LEU A 149 5.79 -6.64 2.78
C LEU A 149 4.71 -7.74 2.74
N LEU A 150 3.99 -7.81 1.64
CA LEU A 150 3.13 -8.94 1.33
C LEU A 150 3.93 -9.93 0.50
N ARG A 151 3.81 -11.20 0.83
CA ARG A 151 4.50 -12.28 0.13
C ARG A 151 3.58 -13.46 -0.07
N ALA A 152 3.53 -13.95 -1.30
CA ALA A 152 2.89 -15.21 -1.65
C ALA A 152 3.92 -16.11 -2.34
N VAL A 153 3.86 -17.42 -2.11
CA VAL A 153 4.83 -18.38 -2.63
C VAL A 153 4.11 -19.48 -3.39
N MET A 154 4.55 -19.73 -4.63
CA MET A 154 4.07 -20.85 -5.45
C MET A 154 5.16 -21.91 -5.47
N TYR A 155 4.91 -23.03 -4.81
CA TYR A 155 5.83 -24.17 -4.75
C TYR A 155 5.69 -25.07 -5.99
N PRO A 156 6.75 -25.84 -6.35
CA PRO A 156 6.61 -26.93 -7.31
C PRO A 156 5.67 -28.01 -6.76
N TYR A 157 4.96 -28.67 -7.67
CA TYR A 157 4.18 -29.86 -7.33
C TYR A 157 5.07 -31.10 -7.26
#